data_20b0e46df4dacc8c25e486a02806d68f
#
_entry.id   20b0e46df4dacc8c25e486a02806d68f
#
_cell.length_a   1.000
_cell.length_b   1.000
_cell.length_c   1.000
_cell.angle_alpha   90.00
_cell.angle_beta   90.00
_cell.angle_gamma   90.00
#
_symmetry.space_group_name_H-M   'P 1'
#
loop_
_entity.id
_entity.type
_entity.pdbx_description
1 polymer ?
#
loop_
_entity_poly.entity_id
_entity_poly.type
_entity_poly.pdbx_seq_one_letter_code
_entity_poly.pdbx_strand_id
1 'polypeptide(L)'
;LDELAFLNQRHAKKHPEHADLAARMESYELAYRMQMEVPGVIDLKSEPELVREAYGMNQKETAGFGRQCLMARRLVEKGVRFVQIFSGGWDSHDYLERGHSSRIKSVDKPMTALIKDLKEKGMLEDTLVVWTGEFGRTPDNNRRGGVYALGRGHNIDAMTMLMAGGGVKKGSIVGS
;
A
#
# COMPACT_ATOMS: atom_id res chain seq x y z
N LEU A 1 27.08 13.86 8.57
CA LEU A 1 26.12 14.67 7.76
C LEU A 1 26.44 16.17 7.82
N ASP A 2 26.85 16.71 8.97
CA ASP A 2 27.06 18.15 9.16
C ASP A 2 28.16 18.72 8.26
N GLU A 3 29.25 17.98 8.07
CA GLU A 3 30.33 18.39 7.13
C GLU A 3 29.87 18.41 5.68
N LEU A 4 29.09 17.40 5.26
CA LEU A 4 28.51 17.35 3.91
C LEU A 4 27.51 18.49 3.70
N ALA A 5 26.67 18.77 4.68
CA ALA A 5 25.72 19.87 4.61
C ALA A 5 26.46 21.22 4.47
N PHE A 6 27.53 21.44 5.23
CA PHE A 6 28.37 22.64 5.12
C PHE A 6 29.01 22.77 3.72
N LEU A 7 29.60 21.69 3.19
CA LEU A 7 30.20 21.68 1.85
C LEU A 7 29.17 21.96 0.75
N ASN A 8 28.00 21.34 0.87
CA ASN A 8 26.91 21.51 -0.05
C ASN A 8 26.36 22.95 -0.05
N GLN A 9 26.16 23.54 1.12
CA GLN A 9 25.74 24.94 1.24
C GLN A 9 26.77 25.90 0.65
N ARG A 10 28.05 25.64 0.86
CA ARG A 10 29.13 26.41 0.29
C ARG A 10 29.16 26.31 -1.23
N HIS A 11 28.89 25.11 -1.78
CA HIS A 11 28.80 24.88 -3.22
C HIS A 11 27.59 25.60 -3.81
N ALA A 12 26.40 25.46 -3.20
CA ALA A 12 25.17 26.12 -3.64
C ALA A 12 25.32 27.66 -3.69
N LYS A 13 26.02 28.26 -2.72
CA LYS A 13 26.30 29.71 -2.72
C LYS A 13 27.19 30.15 -3.89
N LYS A 14 28.06 29.27 -4.40
CA LYS A 14 28.95 29.56 -5.54
C LYS A 14 28.28 29.33 -6.89
N HIS A 15 27.21 28.57 -6.91
CA HIS A 15 26.49 28.15 -8.12
C HIS A 15 24.99 28.42 -8.00
N PRO A 16 24.58 29.71 -7.92
CA PRO A 16 23.17 30.07 -7.76
C PRO A 16 22.32 29.72 -8.99
N GLU A 17 22.94 29.45 -10.13
CA GLU A 17 22.31 28.97 -11.35
C GLU A 17 21.78 27.54 -11.26
N HIS A 18 22.24 26.76 -10.29
CA HIS A 18 21.78 25.38 -10.05
C HIS A 18 20.64 25.36 -9.01
N ALA A 19 19.46 25.88 -9.37
CA ALA A 19 18.30 25.97 -8.48
C ALA A 19 17.77 24.59 -8.04
N ASP A 20 18.03 23.53 -8.80
CA ASP A 20 17.66 22.14 -8.47
C ASP A 20 18.60 21.48 -7.44
N LEU A 21 19.75 22.11 -7.13
CA LEU A 21 20.73 21.53 -6.21
C LEU A 21 20.17 21.37 -4.80
N ALA A 22 19.43 22.33 -4.30
CA ALA A 22 18.81 22.30 -2.98
C ALA A 22 17.81 21.12 -2.88
N ALA A 23 16.95 20.94 -3.88
CA ALA A 23 15.98 19.83 -3.93
C ALA A 23 16.68 18.47 -4.00
N ARG A 24 17.80 18.35 -4.73
CA ARG A 24 18.59 17.13 -4.79
C ARG A 24 19.24 16.83 -3.43
N MET A 25 19.77 17.82 -2.76
CA MET A 25 20.35 17.66 -1.42
C MET A 25 19.33 17.14 -0.42
N GLU A 26 18.14 17.75 -0.36
CA GLU A 26 17.04 17.29 0.48
C GLU A 26 16.62 15.84 0.14
N SER A 27 16.59 15.48 -1.14
CA SER A 27 16.28 14.12 -1.57
C SER A 27 17.32 13.10 -1.12
N TYR A 28 18.61 13.44 -1.19
CA TYR A 28 19.68 12.56 -0.72
C TYR A 28 19.71 12.43 0.79
N GLU A 29 19.47 13.50 1.53
CA GLU A 29 19.37 13.47 2.99
C GLU A 29 18.18 12.62 3.44
N LEU A 30 17.04 12.75 2.76
CA LEU A 30 15.87 11.90 3.01
C LEU A 30 16.19 10.43 2.75
N ALA A 31 16.81 10.12 1.60
CA ALA A 31 17.22 8.76 1.24
C ALA A 31 18.19 8.15 2.28
N TYR A 32 19.14 8.94 2.76
CA TYR A 32 20.08 8.50 3.79
C TYR A 32 19.35 8.18 5.11
N ARG A 33 18.48 9.07 5.59
CA ARG A 33 17.66 8.81 6.79
C ARG A 33 16.82 7.57 6.65
N MET A 34 16.19 7.38 5.48
CA MET A 34 15.42 6.17 5.19
C MET A 34 16.28 4.91 5.28
N GLN A 35 17.50 4.92 4.71
CA GLN A 35 18.42 3.78 4.78
C GLN A 35 18.80 3.42 6.22
N MET A 36 18.98 4.40 7.09
CA MET A 36 19.30 4.16 8.50
C MET A 36 18.12 3.58 9.28
N GLU A 37 16.88 3.92 8.91
CA GLU A 37 15.67 3.43 9.57
C GLU A 37 15.17 2.08 9.04
N VAL A 38 15.49 1.72 7.80
CA VAL A 38 15.03 0.49 7.13
C VAL A 38 15.27 -0.77 7.95
N PRO A 39 16.45 -1.03 8.54
CA PRO A 39 16.65 -2.26 9.32
C PRO A 39 15.63 -2.40 10.46
N GLY A 40 15.31 -1.31 11.14
CA GLY A 40 14.31 -1.30 12.20
C GLY A 40 12.89 -1.55 11.67
N VAL A 41 12.55 -0.99 10.51
CA VAL A 41 11.22 -1.14 9.91
C VAL A 41 10.96 -2.56 9.44
N ILE A 42 11.93 -3.23 8.80
CA ILE A 42 11.76 -4.58 8.26
C ILE A 42 11.82 -5.68 9.31
N ASP A 43 12.32 -5.39 10.51
CA ASP A 43 12.31 -6.35 11.61
C ASP A 43 10.93 -6.44 12.27
N LEU A 44 10.04 -7.19 11.64
CA LEU A 44 8.68 -7.42 12.13
C LEU A 44 8.63 -8.34 13.37
N LYS A 45 9.75 -8.96 13.76
CA LYS A 45 9.82 -9.77 14.98
C LYS A 45 9.80 -8.90 16.23
N SER A 46 10.18 -7.63 16.12
CA SER A 46 10.11 -6.66 17.20
C SER A 46 8.68 -6.25 17.58
N GLU A 47 7.70 -6.54 16.72
CA GLU A 47 6.28 -6.29 17.02
C GLU A 47 5.72 -7.33 18.00
N PRO A 48 4.81 -6.94 18.90
CA PRO A 48 4.12 -7.87 19.79
C PRO A 48 3.43 -9.00 19.02
N GLU A 49 3.39 -10.19 19.59
CA GLU A 49 2.77 -11.35 18.95
C GLU A 49 1.31 -11.09 18.59
N LEU A 50 0.55 -10.47 19.48
CA LEU A 50 -0.85 -10.11 19.25
C LEU A 50 -1.02 -9.21 18.01
N VAL A 51 -0.10 -8.27 17.78
CA VAL A 51 -0.12 -7.44 16.59
C VAL A 51 0.13 -8.29 15.34
N ARG A 52 1.15 -9.14 15.36
CA ARG A 52 1.46 -10.04 14.24
C ARG A 52 0.30 -10.98 13.90
N GLU A 53 -0.39 -11.49 14.94
CA GLU A 53 -1.59 -12.33 14.79
C GLU A 53 -2.79 -11.54 14.22
N ALA A 54 -2.98 -10.30 14.67
CA ALA A 54 -4.02 -9.42 14.13
C ALA A 54 -3.85 -9.23 12.62
N TYR A 55 -2.61 -9.06 12.14
CA TYR A 55 -2.27 -9.00 10.71
C TYR A 55 -2.29 -10.37 10.02
N GLY A 56 -2.64 -11.46 10.72
CA GLY A 56 -2.73 -12.81 10.15
C GLY A 56 -1.40 -13.44 9.80
N MET A 57 -0.29 -13.00 10.42
CA MET A 57 1.05 -13.53 10.11
C MET A 57 1.26 -14.97 10.60
N ASN A 58 0.40 -15.47 11.47
CA ASN A 58 0.35 -16.86 11.95
C ASN A 58 -0.47 -17.81 11.07
N GLN A 59 -1.07 -17.33 9.98
CA GLN A 59 -1.93 -18.09 9.07
C GLN A 59 -1.30 -18.14 7.69
N LYS A 60 -1.21 -19.33 7.09
CA LYS A 60 -0.55 -19.55 5.80
C LYS A 60 -1.12 -18.67 4.68
N GLU A 61 -2.44 -18.52 4.64
CA GLU A 61 -3.16 -17.80 3.59
C GLU A 61 -2.91 -16.27 3.65
N THR A 62 -2.78 -15.72 4.85
CA THR A 62 -2.70 -14.27 5.08
C THR A 62 -1.29 -13.78 5.39
N ALA A 63 -0.38 -14.65 5.81
CA ALA A 63 0.94 -14.26 6.32
C ALA A 63 1.76 -13.41 5.35
N GLY A 64 1.70 -13.69 4.05
CA GLY A 64 2.43 -12.94 3.02
C GLY A 64 1.95 -11.49 2.93
N PHE A 65 0.66 -11.30 2.76
CA PHE A 65 0.05 -9.97 2.67
C PHE A 65 0.04 -9.26 4.02
N GLY A 66 -0.12 -9.99 5.12
CA GLY A 66 -0.03 -9.46 6.48
C GLY A 66 1.31 -8.82 6.80
N ARG A 67 2.41 -9.44 6.37
CA ARG A 67 3.75 -8.82 6.48
C ARG A 67 3.86 -7.51 5.74
N GLN A 68 3.32 -7.44 4.52
CA GLN A 68 3.34 -6.23 3.71
C GLN A 68 2.52 -5.11 4.37
N CYS A 69 1.31 -5.42 4.86
CA CYS A 69 0.47 -4.46 5.57
C CYS A 69 1.12 -3.94 6.86
N LEU A 70 1.69 -4.83 7.67
CA LEU A 70 2.39 -4.45 8.90
C LEU A 70 3.63 -3.60 8.59
N MET A 71 4.39 -3.94 7.55
CA MET A 71 5.52 -3.15 7.10
C MET A 71 5.08 -1.77 6.60
N ALA A 72 3.98 -1.68 5.85
CA ALA A 72 3.42 -0.41 5.40
C ALA A 72 3.06 0.51 6.56
N ARG A 73 2.41 -0.02 7.60
CA ARG A 73 2.11 0.74 8.82
C ARG A 73 3.38 1.30 9.45
N ARG A 74 4.43 0.48 9.58
CA ARG A 74 5.72 0.90 10.15
C ARG A 74 6.44 1.95 9.30
N LEU A 75 6.35 1.85 7.98
CA LEU A 75 6.89 2.86 7.07
C LEU A 75 6.18 4.21 7.25
N VAL A 76 4.86 4.19 7.36
CA VAL A 76 4.07 5.41 7.61
C VAL A 76 4.40 6.01 8.98
N GLU A 77 4.58 5.19 10.03
CA GLU A 77 5.06 5.65 11.35
C GLU A 77 6.43 6.36 11.28
N LYS A 78 7.27 6.00 10.33
CA LYS A 78 8.57 6.63 10.08
C LYS A 78 8.50 7.82 9.13
N GLY A 79 7.29 8.26 8.77
CA GLY A 79 7.06 9.43 7.94
C GLY A 79 7.19 9.19 6.44
N VAL A 80 7.20 7.94 5.98
CA VAL A 80 7.13 7.64 4.54
C VAL A 80 5.75 8.05 4.02
N ARG A 81 5.72 9.03 3.12
CA ARG A 81 4.49 9.66 2.67
C ARG A 81 3.67 8.83 1.69
N PHE A 82 4.31 7.93 0.95
CA PHE A 82 3.65 7.10 -0.03
C PHE A 82 4.14 5.65 0.07
N VAL A 83 3.25 4.73 0.36
CA VAL A 83 3.54 3.29 0.44
C VAL A 83 2.57 2.55 -0.46
N GLN A 84 3.07 1.72 -1.35
CA GLN A 84 2.26 0.91 -2.24
C GLN A 84 2.48 -0.58 -1.96
N ILE A 85 1.38 -1.32 -1.84
CA ILE A 85 1.35 -2.77 -1.66
C ILE A 85 0.70 -3.40 -2.88
N PHE A 86 1.31 -4.45 -3.41
CA PHE A 86 0.75 -5.20 -4.53
C PHE A 86 0.18 -6.54 -4.07
N SER A 87 -1.05 -6.82 -4.51
CA SER A 87 -1.67 -8.13 -4.36
C SER A 87 -2.02 -8.67 -5.76
N GLY A 88 -1.28 -9.67 -6.21
CA GLY A 88 -1.46 -10.25 -7.55
C GLY A 88 -2.50 -11.37 -7.59
N GLY A 89 -2.79 -11.82 -8.81
CA GLY A 89 -3.64 -13.00 -9.07
C GLY A 89 -5.14 -12.71 -9.08
N TRP A 90 -5.54 -11.47 -9.35
CA TRP A 90 -6.94 -11.05 -9.46
C TRP A 90 -7.49 -11.14 -10.89
N ASP A 91 -6.65 -11.40 -11.87
CA ASP A 91 -7.04 -11.51 -13.27
C ASP A 91 -7.63 -12.90 -13.61
N SER A 92 -8.65 -13.30 -12.87
CA SER A 92 -9.41 -14.53 -13.12
C SER A 92 -10.51 -14.25 -14.13
N HIS A 93 -10.52 -14.99 -15.22
CA HIS A 93 -11.57 -14.91 -16.25
C HIS A 93 -12.56 -16.07 -16.15
N ASP A 94 -12.08 -17.24 -15.73
CA ASP A 94 -12.88 -18.43 -15.55
C ASP A 94 -12.98 -18.78 -14.08
N TYR A 95 -14.12 -19.33 -13.66
CA TYR A 95 -14.36 -19.71 -12.26
C TYR A 95 -14.05 -18.57 -11.27
N LEU A 96 -14.55 -17.37 -11.56
CA LEU A 96 -14.27 -16.13 -10.84
C LEU A 96 -14.45 -16.29 -9.32
N GLU A 97 -15.55 -16.91 -8.89
CA GLU A 97 -15.83 -17.13 -7.48
C GLU A 97 -14.71 -17.92 -6.79
N ARG A 98 -14.28 -19.03 -7.41
CA ARG A 98 -13.19 -19.86 -6.87
C ARG A 98 -11.87 -19.09 -6.81
N GLY A 99 -11.51 -18.37 -7.88
CA GLY A 99 -10.29 -17.60 -7.98
C GLY A 99 -10.25 -16.47 -6.96
N HIS A 100 -11.32 -15.68 -6.90
CA HIS A 100 -11.39 -14.51 -6.01
C HIS A 100 -11.60 -14.88 -4.54
N SER A 101 -12.33 -15.95 -4.21
CA SER A 101 -12.50 -16.40 -2.82
C SER A 101 -11.16 -16.61 -2.11
N SER A 102 -10.19 -17.21 -2.78
CA SER A 102 -8.86 -17.43 -2.19
C SER A 102 -8.10 -16.12 -2.01
N ARG A 103 -8.25 -15.16 -2.94
CA ARG A 103 -7.61 -13.85 -2.86
C ARG A 103 -8.22 -12.99 -1.77
N ILE A 104 -9.55 -12.95 -1.69
CA ILE A 104 -10.26 -12.23 -0.62
C ILE A 104 -9.80 -12.74 0.75
N LYS A 105 -9.76 -14.05 0.97
CA LYS A 105 -9.29 -14.65 2.22
C LYS A 105 -7.86 -14.23 2.56
N SER A 106 -6.99 -14.03 1.58
CA SER A 106 -5.60 -13.64 1.82
C SER A 106 -5.44 -12.17 2.23
N VAL A 107 -6.35 -11.28 1.82
CA VAL A 107 -6.22 -9.83 2.02
C VAL A 107 -7.15 -9.25 3.10
N ASP A 108 -8.31 -9.86 3.33
CA ASP A 108 -9.37 -9.30 4.18
C ASP A 108 -8.89 -9.02 5.61
N LYS A 109 -8.37 -10.03 6.30
CA LYS A 109 -7.86 -9.89 7.67
C LYS A 109 -6.72 -8.87 7.78
N PRO A 110 -5.66 -8.92 6.94
CA PRO A 110 -4.57 -7.94 6.98
C PRO A 110 -5.01 -6.50 6.68
N MET A 111 -5.90 -6.28 5.72
CA MET A 111 -6.44 -4.96 5.41
C MET A 111 -7.23 -4.39 6.59
N THR A 112 -8.08 -5.22 7.18
CA THR A 112 -8.84 -4.84 8.37
C THR A 112 -7.91 -4.49 9.53
N ALA A 113 -6.85 -5.28 9.75
CA ALA A 113 -5.85 -5.01 10.78
C ALA A 113 -5.12 -3.68 10.53
N LEU A 114 -4.70 -3.40 9.30
CA LEU A 114 -4.04 -2.15 8.93
C LEU A 114 -4.90 -0.93 9.27
N ILE A 115 -6.17 -0.93 8.86
CA ILE A 115 -7.07 0.20 9.10
C ILE A 115 -7.33 0.38 10.61
N LYS A 116 -7.52 -0.72 11.35
CA LYS A 116 -7.73 -0.66 12.80
C LYS A 116 -6.49 -0.16 13.54
N ASP A 117 -5.32 -0.68 13.21
CA ASP A 117 -4.05 -0.31 13.84
C ASP A 117 -3.72 1.18 13.59
N LEU A 118 -3.89 1.66 12.34
CA LEU A 118 -3.75 3.09 12.02
C LEU A 118 -4.73 3.96 12.84
N LYS A 119 -5.96 3.48 13.01
CA LYS A 119 -6.97 4.19 13.81
C LYS A 119 -6.60 4.22 15.29
N GLU A 120 -6.23 3.08 15.88
CA GLU A 120 -5.85 2.96 17.28
C GLU A 120 -4.62 3.79 17.63
N LYS A 121 -3.71 3.94 16.68
CA LYS A 121 -2.51 4.80 16.81
C LYS A 121 -2.77 6.29 16.52
N GLY A 122 -4.00 6.66 16.19
CA GLY A 122 -4.34 8.05 15.84
C GLY A 122 -3.79 8.51 14.50
N MET A 123 -3.34 7.59 13.64
CA MET A 123 -2.68 7.89 12.36
C MET A 123 -3.66 7.89 11.18
N LEU A 124 -4.85 7.31 11.33
CA LEU A 124 -5.79 7.13 10.22
C LEU A 124 -6.31 8.47 9.67
N GLU A 125 -6.40 9.50 10.48
CA GLU A 125 -6.89 10.81 10.05
C GLU A 125 -5.92 11.50 9.07
N ASP A 126 -4.61 11.25 9.25
CA ASP A 126 -3.54 11.79 8.41
C ASP A 126 -3.06 10.80 7.33
N THR A 127 -3.63 9.60 7.31
CA THR A 127 -3.24 8.53 6.37
C THR A 127 -4.42 8.09 5.53
N LEU A 128 -4.36 8.35 4.22
CA LEU A 128 -5.36 7.83 3.29
C LEU A 128 -4.98 6.42 2.85
N VAL A 129 -5.81 5.45 3.18
CA VAL A 129 -5.72 4.07 2.68
C VAL A 129 -6.63 3.94 1.46
N VAL A 130 -6.05 3.57 0.33
CA VAL A 130 -6.76 3.34 -0.92
C VAL A 130 -6.60 1.89 -1.34
N TRP A 131 -7.72 1.20 -1.59
CA TRP A 131 -7.74 -0.11 -2.17
C TRP A 131 -8.49 -0.08 -3.49
N THR A 132 -7.82 -0.46 -4.56
CA THR A 132 -8.36 -0.41 -5.91
C THR A 132 -7.70 -1.45 -6.82
N GLY A 133 -8.38 -1.80 -7.90
CA GLY A 133 -7.80 -2.42 -9.08
C GLY A 133 -7.71 -1.40 -10.22
N GLU A 134 -7.23 -1.85 -11.38
CA GLU A 134 -7.07 -1.00 -12.57
C GLU A 134 -8.40 -0.71 -13.27
N PHE A 135 -9.35 -1.62 -13.25
CA PHE A 135 -10.69 -1.50 -13.84
C PHE A 135 -11.65 -2.56 -13.27
N GLY A 136 -12.90 -2.51 -13.70
CA GLY A 136 -13.95 -3.43 -13.29
C GLY A 136 -14.08 -4.67 -14.18
N ARG A 137 -15.21 -5.36 -14.04
CA ARG A 137 -15.51 -6.62 -14.74
C ARG A 137 -16.84 -6.52 -15.49
N THR A 138 -16.92 -7.18 -16.65
CA THR A 138 -18.17 -7.35 -17.39
C THR A 138 -19.12 -8.30 -16.67
N PRO A 139 -20.43 -8.26 -16.97
CA PRO A 139 -21.40 -9.21 -16.39
C PRO A 139 -21.19 -10.65 -16.83
N ASP A 140 -20.53 -10.89 -17.98
CA ASP A 140 -20.23 -12.18 -18.55
C ASP A 140 -18.78 -12.31 -19.01
N ASN A 141 -18.39 -13.50 -19.42
CA ASN A 141 -17.03 -13.81 -19.88
C ASN A 141 -16.91 -13.89 -21.41
N ASN A 142 -17.91 -13.45 -22.16
CA ASN A 142 -17.93 -13.57 -23.64
C ASN A 142 -17.27 -14.89 -24.10
N ARG A 143 -17.99 -15.84 -24.61
CA ARG A 143 -17.57 -17.18 -25.02
C ARG A 143 -16.09 -17.30 -25.42
N ARG A 144 -15.22 -17.63 -24.49
CA ARG A 144 -13.85 -18.05 -24.80
C ARG A 144 -13.86 -19.54 -25.05
N GLY A 145 -13.68 -19.95 -26.33
CA GLY A 145 -13.42 -21.34 -26.69
C GLY A 145 -14.55 -22.34 -26.49
N GLY A 146 -15.82 -21.92 -26.56
CA GLY A 146 -16.97 -22.84 -26.57
C GLY A 146 -17.35 -23.45 -25.21
N VAL A 147 -16.63 -23.17 -24.16
CA VAL A 147 -16.97 -23.59 -22.80
C VAL A 147 -17.70 -22.44 -22.10
N TYR A 148 -18.81 -22.76 -21.44
CA TYR A 148 -19.48 -21.81 -20.53
C TYR A 148 -18.63 -21.66 -19.26
N ALA A 149 -17.62 -20.81 -19.32
CA ALA A 149 -16.85 -20.46 -18.14
C ALA A 149 -17.66 -19.49 -17.29
N LEU A 150 -17.85 -19.83 -16.02
CA LEU A 150 -18.49 -18.99 -15.00
C LEU A 150 -17.50 -17.89 -14.57
N GLY A 151 -17.27 -16.93 -15.45
CA GLY A 151 -16.30 -15.87 -15.24
C GLY A 151 -16.76 -14.52 -15.78
N ARG A 152 -15.85 -13.57 -15.80
CA ARG A 152 -16.10 -12.20 -16.26
C ARG A 152 -14.90 -11.66 -17.03
N GLY A 153 -15.16 -10.92 -18.09
CA GLY A 153 -14.14 -10.15 -18.82
C GLY A 153 -13.80 -8.84 -18.12
N HIS A 154 -12.92 -8.07 -18.73
CA HIS A 154 -12.57 -6.72 -18.25
C HIS A 154 -13.62 -5.70 -18.69
N ASN A 155 -13.91 -4.73 -17.81
CA ASN A 155 -14.72 -3.57 -18.13
C ASN A 155 -13.94 -2.31 -17.75
N ILE A 156 -13.41 -1.62 -18.73
CA ILE A 156 -12.60 -0.42 -18.55
C ILE A 156 -13.41 0.81 -18.13
N ASP A 157 -14.73 0.77 -18.34
CA ASP A 157 -15.65 1.84 -18.00
C ASP A 157 -16.22 1.73 -16.57
N ALA A 158 -15.78 0.70 -15.84
CA ALA A 158 -16.21 0.46 -14.47
C ALA A 158 -15.00 0.29 -13.54
N MET A 159 -15.09 0.82 -12.35
CA MET A 159 -14.08 0.66 -11.29
C MET A 159 -14.76 0.69 -9.93
N THR A 160 -14.23 -0.10 -9.00
CA THR A 160 -14.60 0.00 -7.58
C THR A 160 -13.37 0.34 -6.79
N MET A 161 -13.49 1.34 -5.93
CA MET A 161 -12.43 1.80 -5.04
C MET A 161 -12.98 1.91 -3.62
N LEU A 162 -12.21 1.45 -2.64
CA LEU A 162 -12.48 1.67 -1.23
C LEU A 162 -11.43 2.63 -0.67
N MET A 163 -11.87 3.62 0.08
CA MET A 163 -11.01 4.58 0.76
C MET A 163 -11.31 4.62 2.25
N ALA A 164 -10.26 4.77 3.07
CA ALA A 164 -10.40 4.93 4.51
C ALA A 164 -9.36 5.93 5.04
N GLY A 165 -9.75 6.80 5.95
CA GLY A 165 -8.88 7.80 6.55
C GLY A 165 -8.62 9.03 5.67
N GLY A 166 -7.58 9.79 5.96
CA GLY A 166 -7.14 10.94 5.18
C GLY A 166 -8.21 12.00 4.91
N GLY A 167 -9.14 12.21 5.83
CA GLY A 167 -10.22 13.19 5.68
C GLY A 167 -11.39 12.75 4.78
N VAL A 168 -11.43 11.49 4.33
CA VAL A 168 -12.57 10.98 3.54
C VAL A 168 -13.83 10.95 4.38
N LYS A 169 -14.93 11.50 3.84
CA LYS A 169 -16.24 11.49 4.50
C LYS A 169 -16.73 10.05 4.68
N LYS A 170 -16.87 9.65 5.93
CA LYS A 170 -17.32 8.30 6.31
C LYS A 170 -18.70 7.96 5.75
N GLY A 171 -18.83 6.75 5.21
CA GLY A 171 -20.11 6.24 4.68
C GLY A 171 -20.54 6.87 3.36
N SER A 172 -19.68 7.62 2.68
CA SER A 172 -19.99 8.16 1.36
C SER A 172 -19.86 7.08 0.29
N ILE A 173 -20.82 7.10 -0.64
CA ILE A 173 -20.79 6.35 -1.89
C ILE A 173 -20.80 7.39 -3.01
N VAL A 174 -19.87 7.27 -3.96
CA VAL A 174 -19.74 8.14 -5.12
C VAL A 174 -19.85 7.28 -6.38
N GLY A 175 -20.67 7.73 -7.33
CA GLY A 175 -21.02 7.00 -8.53
C GLY A 175 -22.36 6.27 -8.39
N SER A 176 -22.88 5.78 -9.51
CA SER A 176 -24.19 5.11 -9.65
C SER A 176 -24.01 3.73 -10.28
#